data_4911a73ada9203d4d0e479268d6395fa
#
_entry.id   4911a73ada9203d4d0e479268d6395fa
#
_cell.length_a   1.000
_cell.length_b   1.000
_cell.length_c   1.000
_cell.angle_alpha   90.00
_cell.angle_beta   90.00
_cell.angle_gamma   90.00
#
_symmetry.space_group_name_H-M   'P 1'
#
loop_
_entity.id
_entity.type
_entity.pdbx_description
1 polymer ?
#
loop_
_entity_poly.entity_id
_entity_poly.type
_entity_poly.pdbx_seq_one_letter_code
_entity_poly.pdbx_strand_id
1 'polypeptide(L)'
;MNEIKLTYRGVIYSKKNSKKIITNRRTRKPIIISNRNAKSQEDAMAWMFRDQAMVEGWPTLHDPDFNHQYRVEIEIWQKNYVRRDLDNQATAILDGLVASGVLPDDRCDIVPELSVKFMGVDKNDPRAEIRITEVAWQL
;
A
#
# COMPACT_ATOMS: atom_id res chain seq x y z
N MET A 1 21.49 -7.12 -6.86
CA MET A 1 20.44 -6.16 -6.56
C MET A 1 19.51 -6.74 -5.50
N ASN A 2 19.04 -5.91 -4.59
CA ASN A 2 18.13 -6.33 -3.53
C ASN A 2 16.71 -6.53 -4.08
N GLU A 3 16.06 -7.57 -3.62
CA GLU A 3 14.67 -7.86 -3.91
C GLU A 3 13.99 -8.36 -2.63
N ILE A 4 12.74 -7.96 -2.43
CA ILE A 4 11.94 -8.42 -1.30
C ILE A 4 10.51 -8.73 -1.76
N LYS A 5 9.92 -9.75 -1.16
CA LYS A 5 8.50 -10.07 -1.33
C LYS A 5 7.78 -9.82 -0.02
N LEU A 6 6.69 -9.09 -0.10
CA LEU A 6 5.86 -8.74 1.05
C LEU A 6 4.43 -9.20 0.79
N THR A 7 3.71 -9.56 1.85
CA THR A 7 2.32 -9.96 1.76
C THR A 7 1.50 -9.18 2.78
N TYR A 8 0.41 -8.58 2.32
CA TYR A 8 -0.65 -8.08 3.18
C TYR A 8 -1.87 -8.98 3.04
N ARG A 9 -2.31 -9.58 4.15
CA ARG A 9 -3.49 -10.44 4.17
C ARG A 9 -4.71 -9.65 4.61
N GLY A 10 -5.72 -9.64 3.77
CA GLY A 10 -6.96 -8.93 4.01
C GLY A 10 -7.47 -8.23 2.76
N VAL A 11 -8.63 -7.61 2.89
CA VAL A 11 -9.24 -6.82 1.82
C VAL A 11 -8.55 -5.47 1.73
N ILE A 12 -8.27 -5.03 0.50
CA ILE A 12 -7.65 -3.72 0.26
C ILE A 12 -8.74 -2.70 -0.03
N TYR A 13 -8.92 -1.76 0.87
CA TYR A 13 -9.86 -0.65 0.71
C TYR A 13 -9.17 0.57 0.11
N SER A 14 -9.91 1.32 -0.70
CA SER A 14 -9.41 2.56 -1.30
C SER A 14 -9.40 3.69 -0.27
N LYS A 15 -8.28 4.40 -0.14
CA LYS A 15 -8.18 5.62 0.69
C LYS A 15 -8.98 6.78 0.09
N LYS A 16 -9.16 6.79 -1.23
CA LYS A 16 -9.90 7.85 -1.93
C LYS A 16 -11.35 7.92 -1.47
N ASN A 17 -11.94 6.79 -1.07
CA ASN A 17 -13.30 6.69 -0.55
C ASN A 17 -13.33 6.62 0.98
N SER A 18 -12.24 6.99 1.65
CA SER A 18 -12.11 6.88 3.10
C SER A 18 -12.80 8.01 3.87
N LYS A 19 -13.23 9.06 3.17
CA LYS A 19 -13.90 10.19 3.78
C LYS A 19 -15.39 10.12 3.51
N LYS A 20 -16.19 10.30 4.54
CA LYS A 20 -17.65 10.38 4.44
C LYS A 20 -18.09 11.79 4.79
N ILE A 21 -19.08 12.28 4.05
CA ILE A 21 -19.77 13.54 4.39
C ILE A 21 -21.02 13.16 5.16
N ILE A 22 -21.11 13.61 6.41
CA ILE A 22 -22.30 13.47 7.22
C ILE A 22 -22.83 14.84 7.61
N THR A 23 -24.11 14.92 7.94
CA THR A 23 -24.74 16.16 8.39
C THR A 23 -24.70 16.21 9.92
N ASN A 24 -24.12 17.28 10.47
CA ASN A 24 -24.19 17.53 11.90
C ASN A 24 -25.63 17.88 12.28
N ARG A 25 -26.25 17.08 13.16
CA ARG A 25 -27.64 17.24 13.56
C ARG A 25 -27.91 18.55 14.32
N ARG A 26 -26.90 19.10 15.02
CA ARG A 26 -27.01 20.36 15.75
C ARG A 26 -26.95 21.58 14.84
N THR A 27 -25.93 21.60 13.93
CA THR A 27 -25.66 22.78 13.09
C THR A 27 -26.24 22.65 11.69
N ARG A 28 -26.69 21.47 11.29
CA ARG A 28 -27.16 21.12 9.95
C ARG A 28 -26.11 21.38 8.86
N LYS A 29 -24.83 21.47 9.26
CA LYS A 29 -23.72 21.67 8.33
C LYS A 29 -23.09 20.33 7.97
N PRO A 30 -22.59 20.17 6.74
CA PRO A 30 -21.87 18.96 6.36
C PRO A 30 -20.54 18.86 7.12
N ILE A 31 -20.21 17.65 7.55
CA ILE A 31 -18.93 17.33 8.20
C ILE A 31 -18.27 16.24 7.40
N ILE A 32 -16.97 16.40 7.14
CA ILE A 32 -16.15 15.36 6.48
C ILE A 32 -15.52 14.51 7.59
N ILE A 33 -15.81 13.20 7.57
CA ILE A 33 -15.24 12.24 8.51
C ILE A 33 -14.35 11.28 7.75
N SER A 34 -13.12 11.05 8.25
CA SER A 34 -12.24 10.02 7.72
C SER A 34 -12.77 8.63 8.07
N ASN A 35 -12.72 7.71 7.10
CA ASN A 35 -13.10 6.33 7.34
C ASN A 35 -12.05 5.66 8.24
N ARG A 36 -12.47 5.19 9.42
CA ARG A 36 -11.60 4.49 10.37
C ARG A 36 -10.96 3.23 9.78
N ASN A 37 -11.66 2.55 8.87
CA ASN A 37 -11.16 1.33 8.24
C ASN A 37 -9.94 1.59 7.37
N ALA A 38 -9.90 2.73 6.64
CA ALA A 38 -8.76 3.07 5.80
C ALA A 38 -7.51 3.38 6.64
N LYS A 39 -7.66 4.09 7.76
CA LYS A 39 -6.54 4.38 8.66
C LYS A 39 -6.04 3.11 9.35
N SER A 40 -6.94 2.26 9.81
CA SER A 40 -6.59 0.98 10.43
C SER A 40 -5.87 0.07 9.43
N GLN A 41 -6.27 0.08 8.17
CA GLN A 41 -5.61 -0.65 7.11
C GLN A 41 -4.18 -0.15 6.87
N GLU A 42 -3.99 1.17 6.77
CA GLU A 42 -2.66 1.73 6.58
C GLU A 42 -1.73 1.36 7.74
N ASP A 43 -2.21 1.47 8.97
CA ASP A 43 -1.45 1.10 10.16
C ASP A 43 -1.09 -0.40 10.15
N ALA A 44 -2.05 -1.24 9.80
CA ALA A 44 -1.83 -2.69 9.69
C ALA A 44 -0.82 -3.03 8.59
N MET A 45 -0.92 -2.39 7.42
CA MET A 45 0.03 -2.56 6.33
C MET A 45 1.43 -2.14 6.75
N ALA A 46 1.55 -0.97 7.39
CA ALA A 46 2.84 -0.44 7.83
C ALA A 46 3.50 -1.43 8.80
N TRP A 47 2.74 -1.97 9.74
CA TRP A 47 3.25 -2.92 10.70
C TRP A 47 3.67 -4.24 10.06
N MET A 48 2.82 -4.81 9.20
CA MET A 48 3.09 -6.08 8.52
C MET A 48 4.29 -5.98 7.58
N PHE A 49 4.36 -4.92 6.79
CA PHE A 49 5.46 -4.74 5.84
C PHE A 49 6.78 -4.51 6.56
N ARG A 50 6.77 -3.69 7.62
CA ARG A 50 7.97 -3.45 8.40
C ARG A 50 8.50 -4.73 9.06
N ASP A 51 7.61 -5.52 9.65
CA ASP A 51 7.98 -6.78 10.29
C ASP A 51 8.62 -7.75 9.30
N GLN A 52 8.00 -7.94 8.15
CA GLN A 52 8.53 -8.81 7.11
C GLN A 52 9.86 -8.30 6.56
N ALA A 53 9.98 -6.99 6.33
CA ALA A 53 11.19 -6.38 5.82
C ALA A 53 12.35 -6.43 6.83
N MET A 54 12.07 -6.34 8.10
CA MET A 54 13.08 -6.48 9.16
C MET A 54 13.70 -7.89 9.16
N VAL A 55 12.88 -8.92 8.97
CA VAL A 55 13.37 -10.30 8.88
C VAL A 55 14.34 -10.46 7.71
N GLU A 56 14.08 -9.80 6.60
CA GLU A 56 14.93 -9.85 5.40
C GLU A 56 16.13 -8.89 5.47
N GLY A 57 16.22 -8.04 6.49
CA GLY A 57 17.30 -7.05 6.60
C GLY A 57 17.25 -5.98 5.51
N TRP A 58 16.05 -5.52 5.16
CA TRP A 58 15.84 -4.56 4.06
C TRP A 58 16.56 -3.23 4.32
N PRO A 59 17.39 -2.71 3.37
CA PRO A 59 18.32 -1.61 3.66
C PRO A 59 17.68 -0.32 4.12
N THR A 60 16.53 0.09 3.57
CA THR A 60 15.89 1.37 3.92
C THR A 60 15.45 1.45 5.38
N LEU A 61 15.22 0.30 6.04
CA LEU A 61 14.86 0.27 7.46
C LEU A 61 16.02 0.65 8.36
N HIS A 62 17.26 0.40 7.90
CA HIS A 62 18.47 0.67 8.66
C HIS A 62 19.09 2.01 8.30
N ASP A 63 18.83 2.50 7.10
CA ASP A 63 19.33 3.77 6.58
C ASP A 63 18.20 4.52 5.88
N PRO A 64 17.51 5.43 6.58
CA PRO A 64 16.42 6.21 5.99
C PRO A 64 16.85 7.10 4.81
N ASP A 65 18.15 7.41 4.73
CA ASP A 65 18.72 8.20 3.63
C ASP A 65 19.20 7.33 2.47
N PHE A 66 18.97 6.01 2.56
CA PHE A 66 19.30 5.07 1.50
C PHE A 66 18.49 5.40 0.26
N ASN A 67 19.17 5.92 -0.75
CA ASN A 67 18.52 6.50 -1.92
C ASN A 67 18.79 5.65 -3.16
N HIS A 68 17.92 4.70 -3.41
CA HIS A 68 17.93 3.86 -4.59
C HIS A 68 16.58 3.95 -5.30
N GLN A 69 16.51 3.37 -6.47
CA GLN A 69 15.29 3.28 -7.25
C GLN A 69 14.75 1.86 -7.22
N TYR A 70 13.44 1.73 -7.28
CA TYR A 70 12.77 0.46 -7.08
C TYR A 70 11.69 0.24 -8.13
N ARG A 71 11.56 -1.01 -8.56
CA ARG A 71 10.38 -1.50 -9.26
C ARG A 71 9.43 -2.09 -8.22
N VAL A 72 8.16 -1.69 -8.26
CA VAL A 72 7.13 -2.25 -7.39
C VAL A 72 6.11 -3.00 -8.25
N GLU A 73 5.94 -4.27 -7.96
CA GLU A 73 4.98 -5.15 -8.64
C GLU A 73 3.97 -5.65 -7.61
N ILE A 74 2.68 -5.40 -7.88
CA ILE A 74 1.59 -5.72 -6.95
C ILE A 74 0.62 -6.68 -7.63
N GLU A 75 0.28 -7.75 -6.93
CA GLU A 75 -0.74 -8.70 -7.34
C GLU A 75 -1.81 -8.74 -6.25
N ILE A 76 -3.09 -8.60 -6.65
CA ILE A 76 -4.21 -8.49 -5.71
C ILE A 76 -5.22 -9.60 -5.95
N TRP A 77 -5.54 -10.33 -4.88
CA TRP A 77 -6.66 -11.28 -4.80
C TRP A 77 -7.75 -10.67 -3.93
N GLN A 78 -8.96 -10.56 -4.47
CA GLN A 78 -10.08 -9.96 -3.76
C GLN A 78 -10.93 -11.05 -3.07
N LYS A 79 -11.68 -10.64 -2.05
CA LYS A 79 -12.60 -11.52 -1.33
C LYS A 79 -13.83 -11.88 -2.17
N ASN A 80 -14.25 -10.99 -3.05
CA ASN A 80 -15.45 -11.12 -3.88
C ASN A 80 -15.32 -10.30 -5.16
N TYR A 81 -16.33 -10.33 -6.01
CA TYR A 81 -16.34 -9.60 -7.28
C TYR A 81 -16.84 -8.16 -7.15
N VAL A 82 -16.83 -7.57 -5.97
CA VAL A 82 -17.14 -6.14 -5.83
C VAL A 82 -16.13 -5.33 -6.63
N ARG A 83 -16.63 -4.40 -7.45
CA ARG A 83 -15.78 -3.55 -8.29
C ARG A 83 -14.93 -2.63 -7.43
N ARG A 84 -13.62 -2.67 -7.66
CA ARG A 84 -12.64 -1.80 -7.00
C ARG A 84 -11.63 -1.35 -8.04
N ASP A 85 -11.23 -0.09 -7.96
CA ASP A 85 -10.24 0.46 -8.87
C ASP A 85 -8.84 0.03 -8.43
N LEU A 86 -8.08 -0.57 -9.33
CA LEU A 86 -6.72 -1.05 -9.05
C LEU A 86 -5.77 0.09 -8.70
N ASP A 87 -5.90 1.24 -9.37
CA ASP A 87 -5.07 2.40 -9.07
C ASP A 87 -5.27 2.90 -7.64
N ASN A 88 -6.50 2.90 -7.15
CA ASN A 88 -6.80 3.29 -5.77
C ASN A 88 -6.27 2.28 -4.76
N GLN A 89 -6.34 0.99 -5.08
CA GLN A 89 -5.75 -0.06 -4.24
C GLN A 89 -4.23 0.03 -4.23
N ALA A 90 -3.61 0.29 -5.38
CA ALA A 90 -2.17 0.50 -5.48
C ALA A 90 -1.72 1.69 -4.64
N THR A 91 -2.47 2.79 -4.65
CA THR A 91 -2.17 3.97 -3.83
C THR A 91 -2.18 3.61 -2.34
N ALA A 92 -3.18 2.87 -1.87
CA ALA A 92 -3.25 2.44 -0.48
C ALA A 92 -2.04 1.58 -0.08
N ILE A 93 -1.62 0.68 -0.96
CA ILE A 93 -0.45 -0.19 -0.72
C ILE A 93 0.84 0.64 -0.70
N LEU A 94 1.02 1.56 -1.65
CA LEU A 94 2.20 2.43 -1.68
C LEU A 94 2.30 3.28 -0.41
N ASP A 95 1.18 3.83 0.05
CA ASP A 95 1.15 4.59 1.31
C ASP A 95 1.56 3.72 2.50
N GLY A 96 1.12 2.47 2.53
CA GLY A 96 1.53 1.50 3.54
C GLY A 96 3.02 1.19 3.48
N LEU A 97 3.58 1.04 2.28
CA LEU A 97 5.01 0.79 2.07
C LEU A 97 5.86 1.98 2.54
N VAL A 98 5.43 3.20 2.26
CA VAL A 98 6.12 4.42 2.72
C VAL A 98 6.00 4.55 4.24
N ALA A 99 4.80 4.35 4.80
CA ALA A 99 4.57 4.41 6.24
C ALA A 99 5.40 3.35 7.00
N SER A 100 5.65 2.19 6.40
CA SER A 100 6.47 1.13 7.00
C SER A 100 7.96 1.43 7.01
N GLY A 101 8.42 2.35 6.18
CA GLY A 101 9.84 2.62 5.96
C GLY A 101 10.50 1.70 4.92
N VAL A 102 9.73 0.80 4.29
CA VAL A 102 10.25 -0.08 3.24
C VAL A 102 10.63 0.73 1.99
N LEU A 103 9.84 1.74 1.67
CA LEU A 103 10.17 2.73 0.64
C LEU A 103 10.39 4.10 1.31
N PRO A 104 11.41 4.86 0.89
CA PRO A 104 11.59 6.22 1.42
C PRO A 104 10.49 7.17 0.95
N ASP A 105 9.97 6.98 -0.26
CA ASP A 105 8.84 7.73 -0.83
C ASP A 105 8.33 6.96 -2.05
N ASP A 106 7.19 7.37 -2.58
CA ASP A 106 6.58 6.78 -3.78
C ASP A 106 6.68 7.67 -5.03
N ARG A 107 7.52 8.71 -4.97
CA ARG A 107 7.77 9.60 -6.11
C ARG A 107 8.33 8.82 -7.30
N CYS A 108 8.10 9.31 -8.50
CA CYS A 108 8.55 8.63 -9.73
C CYS A 108 10.08 8.53 -9.87
N ASP A 109 10.83 9.35 -9.16
CA ASP A 109 12.30 9.24 -9.12
C ASP A 109 12.79 8.16 -8.15
N ILE A 110 11.92 7.65 -7.29
CA ILE A 110 12.20 6.55 -6.36
C ILE A 110 11.54 5.26 -6.85
N VAL A 111 10.30 5.36 -7.34
CA VAL A 111 9.56 4.24 -7.93
C VAL A 111 9.26 4.56 -9.40
N PRO A 112 10.26 4.37 -10.29
CA PRO A 112 10.04 4.64 -11.72
C PRO A 112 9.18 3.60 -12.43
N GLU A 113 9.01 2.43 -11.83
CA GLU A 113 8.17 1.36 -12.38
C GLU A 113 7.18 0.85 -11.33
N LEU A 114 5.91 0.87 -11.68
CA LEU A 114 4.84 0.32 -10.85
C LEU A 114 3.91 -0.51 -11.71
N SER A 115 3.65 -1.75 -11.32
CA SER A 115 2.62 -2.56 -11.94
C SER A 115 1.66 -3.08 -10.89
N VAL A 116 0.38 -3.18 -11.26
CA VAL A 116 -0.65 -3.74 -10.40
C VAL A 116 -1.56 -4.63 -11.24
N LYS A 117 -1.84 -5.83 -10.74
CA LYS A 117 -2.67 -6.81 -11.43
C LYS A 117 -3.77 -7.32 -10.51
N PHE A 118 -4.98 -7.41 -11.04
CA PHE A 118 -6.04 -8.16 -10.40
C PHE A 118 -5.89 -9.63 -10.77
N MET A 119 -5.65 -10.47 -9.77
CA MET A 119 -5.40 -11.91 -9.99
C MET A 119 -6.66 -12.75 -9.92
N GLY A 120 -7.73 -12.22 -9.38
CA GLY A 120 -8.99 -12.92 -9.24
C GLY A 120 -9.55 -12.85 -7.83
N VAL A 121 -10.48 -13.77 -7.54
CA VAL A 121 -11.13 -13.85 -6.24
C VAL A 121 -10.57 -15.03 -5.47
N ASP A 122 -10.13 -14.78 -4.24
CA ASP A 122 -9.80 -15.81 -3.26
C ASP A 122 -10.57 -15.48 -1.97
N LYS A 123 -11.73 -16.10 -1.85
CA LYS A 123 -12.66 -15.82 -0.76
C LYS A 123 -12.05 -16.09 0.62
N ASN A 124 -11.20 -17.09 0.71
CA ASN A 124 -10.65 -17.57 1.97
C ASN A 124 -9.35 -16.87 2.35
N ASP A 125 -8.69 -16.23 1.39
CA ASP A 125 -7.41 -15.57 1.62
C ASP A 125 -7.25 -14.35 0.70
N PRO A 126 -8.10 -13.33 0.84
CA PRO A 126 -7.91 -12.07 0.09
C PRO A 126 -6.60 -11.44 0.55
N ARG A 127 -5.80 -10.99 -0.41
CA ARG A 127 -4.46 -10.50 -0.10
C ARG A 127 -3.87 -9.66 -1.23
N ALA A 128 -2.79 -8.97 -0.90
CA ALA A 128 -1.88 -8.41 -1.88
C ALA A 128 -0.50 -9.01 -1.69
N GLU A 129 0.13 -9.41 -2.78
CA GLU A 129 1.52 -9.82 -2.81
C GLU A 129 2.32 -8.77 -3.56
N ILE A 130 3.39 -8.28 -2.94
CA ILE A 130 4.18 -7.17 -3.43
C ILE A 130 5.62 -7.64 -3.61
N ARG A 131 6.17 -7.38 -4.79
CA ARG A 131 7.60 -7.56 -5.04
C ARG A 131 8.23 -6.20 -5.24
N ILE A 132 9.29 -5.92 -4.49
CA ILE A 132 10.07 -4.69 -4.62
C ILE A 132 11.48 -5.10 -5.04
N THR A 133 11.92 -4.59 -6.16
CA THR A 133 13.23 -4.88 -6.72
C THR A 133 14.00 -3.58 -6.87
N GLU A 134 15.20 -3.52 -6.30
CA GLU A 134 16.13 -2.42 -6.53
C GLU A 134 16.58 -2.47 -7.99
N VAL A 135 16.52 -1.35 -8.68
CA VAL A 135 16.86 -1.26 -10.09
C VAL A 135 17.96 -0.24 -10.32
N ALA A 136 18.85 -0.52 -11.26
CA ALA A 136 19.87 0.42 -11.73
C ALA A 136 19.23 1.30 -12.80
N TRP A 137 18.67 2.42 -12.39
CA TRP A 137 18.00 3.35 -13.29
C TRP A 137 18.92 4.53 -13.60
N GLN A 138 19.03 4.87 -14.88
CA GLN A 138 19.76 6.05 -15.32
C GLN A 138 18.76 7.11 -15.76
N LEU A 139 18.73 8.19 -15.03
CA LEU A 139 17.95 9.36 -15.40
C LEU A 139 18.72 10.26 -16.37
#